data_e8830bd8a1575cae5224677184de82a6
#
_entry.id   e8830bd8a1575cae5224677184de82a6
#
_cell.length_a   1.000
_cell.length_b   1.000
_cell.length_c   1.000
_cell.angle_alpha   90.00
_cell.angle_beta   90.00
_cell.angle_gamma   90.00
#
_symmetry.space_group_name_H-M   'P 1'
#
loop_
_entity.id
_entity.type
_entity.pdbx_description
1 polymer ?
#
loop_
_entity_poly.entity_id
_entity_poly.type
_entity_poly.pdbx_seq_one_letter_code
_entity_poly.pdbx_strand_id
1 'polypeptide(L)'
;ARLFRDQGVARSEPSKRPRATWRRFVYPAPNACCQLDATEYVITQGRKVVIFQLQDDHSRLAVAYLVASSETSQAAIDVFDKGVAARGVPQRLLTDNGIALNPSRRGCTGRLVEHVRSLGVEPITSKPYHPTTQGKNERFHQTLFRYLDQQPLAASIAELQDQVDRFDLVYNTQRPHQGLPGRITPQQAWDATEVARAPRPGHDTDPI
;
A
#
# COMPACT_ATOMS: atom_id res chain seq x y z
N ALA A 1 19.79 29.30 4.30
CA ALA A 1 19.43 29.35 2.88
C ALA A 1 19.33 30.77 2.33
N ARG A 2 18.78 31.77 3.06
CA ARG A 2 18.75 33.18 2.63
C ARG A 2 20.16 33.80 2.58
N LEU A 3 20.97 33.61 3.62
CA LEU A 3 22.30 34.21 3.74
C LEU A 3 23.25 33.84 2.59
N PHE A 4 23.20 32.59 2.13
CA PHE A 4 24.04 32.14 0.99
C PHE A 4 23.56 32.65 -0.37
N ARG A 5 22.27 33.02 -0.48
CA ARG A 5 21.72 33.62 -1.70
C ARG A 5 22.13 35.08 -1.83
N ASP A 6 22.11 35.82 -0.72
CA ASP A 6 22.44 37.23 -0.68
C ASP A 6 23.94 37.48 -0.93
N GLN A 7 24.79 36.49 -0.67
CA GLN A 7 26.22 36.53 -0.93
C GLN A 7 26.65 35.94 -2.30
N GLY A 8 25.68 35.57 -3.16
CA GLY A 8 25.95 35.04 -4.50
C GLY A 8 26.61 33.64 -4.55
N VAL A 9 26.71 32.97 -3.38
CA VAL A 9 27.38 31.65 -3.27
C VAL A 9 26.42 30.51 -3.54
N ALA A 10 25.10 30.76 -3.52
CA ALA A 10 24.08 29.74 -3.81
C ALA A 10 23.84 29.63 -5.32
N ARG A 11 24.40 28.60 -5.95
CA ARG A 11 24.04 28.24 -7.33
C ARG A 11 22.67 27.59 -7.34
N SER A 12 21.77 28.11 -8.19
CA SER A 12 20.49 27.47 -8.48
C SER A 12 20.76 26.22 -9.31
N GLU A 13 20.61 25.02 -8.72
CA GLU A 13 20.58 23.76 -9.47
C GLU A 13 19.13 23.45 -9.90
N PRO A 14 18.77 23.57 -11.19
CA PRO A 14 17.42 23.32 -11.69
C PRO A 14 16.91 21.89 -11.40
N SER A 15 17.84 20.93 -11.27
CA SER A 15 17.53 19.52 -10.94
C SER A 15 17.03 19.33 -9.50
N LYS A 16 17.33 20.26 -8.58
CA LYS A 16 16.88 20.24 -7.17
C LYS A 16 15.57 20.98 -6.93
N ARG A 17 14.99 21.62 -7.95
CA ARG A 17 13.65 22.21 -7.80
C ARG A 17 12.63 21.08 -7.67
N PRO A 18 11.79 21.09 -6.62
CA PRO A 18 10.64 20.18 -6.57
C PRO A 18 9.84 20.39 -7.85
N ARG A 19 9.62 19.33 -8.61
CA ARG A 19 8.72 19.41 -9.78
C ARG A 19 7.31 19.66 -9.25
N ALA A 20 6.91 20.93 -9.20
CA ALA A 20 5.65 21.41 -8.61
C ALA A 20 4.38 20.96 -9.37
N THR A 21 4.52 20.18 -10.44
CA THR A 21 3.43 19.88 -11.37
C THR A 21 3.07 18.41 -11.50
N TRP A 22 3.58 17.54 -10.63
CA TRP A 22 3.11 16.16 -10.63
C TRP A 22 1.76 16.11 -9.92
N ARG A 23 0.66 16.18 -10.70
CA ARG A 23 -0.67 15.85 -10.19
C ARG A 23 -0.59 14.46 -9.62
N ARG A 24 -0.74 14.34 -8.30
CA ARG A 24 -0.86 13.03 -7.65
C ARG A 24 -2.13 12.40 -8.17
N PHE A 25 -1.98 11.34 -8.94
CA PHE A 25 -3.14 10.54 -9.29
C PHE A 25 -3.62 9.85 -8.00
N VAL A 26 -4.88 10.05 -7.70
CA VAL A 26 -5.59 9.41 -6.57
C VAL A 26 -6.91 8.92 -7.13
N TYR A 27 -7.27 7.69 -6.83
CA TYR A 27 -8.57 7.16 -7.23
C TYR A 27 -9.71 7.92 -6.56
N PRO A 28 -10.88 8.06 -7.22
CA PRO A 28 -11.92 9.01 -6.80
C PRO A 28 -12.66 8.63 -5.53
N ALA A 29 -12.66 7.36 -5.13
CA ALA A 29 -13.41 6.85 -4.00
C ALA A 29 -12.67 5.72 -3.27
N PRO A 30 -12.99 5.47 -1.99
CA PRO A 30 -12.55 4.28 -1.28
C PRO A 30 -12.98 3.01 -2.03
N ASN A 31 -12.18 1.95 -1.98
CA ASN A 31 -12.33 0.69 -2.74
C ASN A 31 -12.33 0.82 -4.27
N ALA A 32 -12.09 2.00 -4.84
CA ALA A 32 -11.87 2.11 -6.28
C ALA A 32 -10.54 1.46 -6.71
N CYS A 33 -9.54 1.48 -5.84
CA CYS A 33 -8.28 0.75 -6.02
C CYS A 33 -7.59 0.51 -4.68
N CYS A 34 -7.28 -0.74 -4.38
CA CYS A 34 -6.38 -1.10 -3.30
C CYS A 34 -4.99 -1.44 -3.84
N GLN A 35 -3.96 -1.16 -3.06
CA GLN A 35 -2.57 -1.50 -3.34
C GLN A 35 -2.14 -2.61 -2.39
N LEU A 36 -1.62 -3.69 -2.94
CA LEU A 36 -1.01 -4.79 -2.17
C LEU A 36 0.50 -4.73 -2.33
N ASP A 37 1.20 -4.72 -1.22
CA ASP A 37 2.65 -4.69 -1.16
C ASP A 37 3.17 -5.63 -0.08
N ALA A 38 4.43 -6.03 -0.17
CA ALA A 38 5.08 -6.92 0.77
C ALA A 38 6.48 -6.38 1.12
N THR A 39 6.84 -6.44 2.39
CA THR A 39 8.15 -5.99 2.86
C THR A 39 8.77 -6.98 3.83
N GLU A 40 10.08 -7.20 3.74
CA GLU A 40 10.80 -8.02 4.70
C GLU A 40 10.98 -7.28 6.03
N TYR A 41 10.87 -8.02 7.12
CA TYR A 41 11.21 -7.57 8.47
C TYR A 41 12.00 -8.66 9.21
N VAL A 42 12.75 -8.27 10.24
CA VAL A 42 13.56 -9.19 11.02
C VAL A 42 13.04 -9.21 12.45
N ILE A 43 12.74 -10.41 12.95
CA ILE A 43 12.37 -10.66 14.35
C ILE A 43 13.55 -11.25 15.13
N THR A 44 13.35 -11.60 16.39
CA THR A 44 14.42 -12.17 17.24
C THR A 44 15.16 -13.30 16.55
N GLN A 45 16.41 -13.54 16.96
CA GLN A 45 17.33 -14.52 16.37
C GLN A 45 17.67 -14.28 14.89
N GLY A 46 17.46 -13.06 14.36
CA GLY A 46 17.73 -12.72 12.97
C GLY A 46 16.79 -13.38 11.95
N ARG A 47 15.65 -13.92 12.41
CA ARG A 47 14.67 -14.58 11.55
C ARG A 47 13.96 -13.56 10.67
N LYS A 48 14.05 -13.76 9.36
CA LYS A 48 13.31 -12.96 8.38
C LYS A 48 11.86 -13.41 8.27
N VAL A 49 10.97 -12.45 8.20
CA VAL A 49 9.53 -12.60 7.96
C VAL A 49 9.06 -11.57 6.94
N VAL A 50 7.87 -11.72 6.42
CA VAL A 50 7.28 -10.81 5.43
C VAL A 50 6.00 -10.21 6.01
N ILE A 51 5.89 -8.89 5.94
CA ILE A 51 4.68 -8.15 6.27
C ILE A 51 3.98 -7.79 4.96
N PHE A 52 2.83 -8.39 4.71
CA PHE A 52 1.93 -8.00 3.63
C PHE A 52 1.01 -6.89 4.10
N GLN A 53 0.72 -5.97 3.19
CA GLN A 53 -0.11 -4.82 3.45
C GLN A 53 -1.07 -4.60 2.30
N LEU A 54 -2.34 -4.41 2.61
CA LEU A 54 -3.37 -3.93 1.70
C LEU A 54 -3.77 -2.52 2.10
N GLN A 55 -3.59 -1.54 1.21
CA GLN A 55 -3.90 -0.14 1.45
C GLN A 55 -4.86 0.41 0.40
N ASP A 56 -5.85 1.19 0.80
CA ASP A 56 -6.71 1.93 -0.12
C ASP A 56 -5.98 3.16 -0.70
N ASP A 57 -6.04 3.33 -2.02
CA ASP A 57 -5.33 4.45 -2.69
C ASP A 57 -6.00 5.80 -2.45
N HIS A 58 -7.32 5.86 -2.27
CA HIS A 58 -8.06 7.09 -2.04
C HIS A 58 -7.81 7.66 -0.65
N SER A 59 -8.16 6.90 0.36
CA SER A 59 -8.14 7.32 1.76
C SER A 59 -6.81 7.12 2.47
N ARG A 60 -5.89 6.35 1.86
CA ARG A 60 -4.66 5.87 2.53
C ARG A 60 -4.92 4.94 3.70
N LEU A 61 -6.15 4.45 3.84
CA LEU A 61 -6.50 3.50 4.89
C LEU A 61 -5.68 2.23 4.72
N ALA A 62 -5.03 1.80 5.79
CA ALA A 62 -4.50 0.45 5.87
C ALA A 62 -5.69 -0.50 6.06
N VAL A 63 -6.01 -1.27 5.02
CA VAL A 63 -7.22 -2.11 4.97
C VAL A 63 -7.00 -3.42 5.70
N ALA A 64 -5.83 -4.02 5.49
CA ALA A 64 -5.43 -5.26 6.16
C ALA A 64 -3.91 -5.44 6.17
N TYR A 65 -3.43 -6.21 7.15
CA TYR A 65 -2.06 -6.70 7.26
C TYR A 65 -2.03 -8.19 7.53
N LEU A 66 -0.95 -8.81 7.08
CA LEU A 66 -0.64 -10.20 7.41
C LEU A 66 0.87 -10.36 7.56
N VAL A 67 1.31 -10.94 8.67
CA VAL A 67 2.70 -11.35 8.87
C VAL A 67 2.84 -12.82 8.52
N ALA A 68 3.71 -13.12 7.56
CA ALA A 68 3.96 -14.48 7.09
C ALA A 68 5.45 -14.86 7.21
N SER A 69 5.74 -16.15 7.21
CA SER A 69 7.12 -16.65 7.24
C SER A 69 7.88 -16.40 5.95
N SER A 70 7.19 -16.22 4.84
CA SER A 70 7.78 -15.99 3.51
C SER A 70 6.77 -15.33 2.57
N GLU A 71 7.28 -14.75 1.50
CA GLU A 71 6.46 -14.16 0.43
C GLU A 71 5.87 -15.27 -0.45
N THR A 72 4.57 -15.55 -0.28
CA THR A 72 3.83 -16.56 -1.04
C THR A 72 2.54 -15.99 -1.63
N SER A 73 2.08 -16.57 -2.75
CA SER A 73 0.79 -16.21 -3.34
C SER A 73 -0.38 -16.51 -2.39
N GLN A 74 -0.25 -17.53 -1.53
CA GLN A 74 -1.29 -17.83 -0.54
C GLN A 74 -1.40 -16.72 0.51
N ALA A 75 -0.28 -16.28 1.08
CA ALA A 75 -0.28 -15.18 2.04
C ALA A 75 -0.81 -13.87 1.43
N ALA A 76 -0.53 -13.62 0.15
CA ALA A 76 -1.09 -12.49 -0.59
C ALA A 76 -2.61 -12.60 -0.76
N ILE A 77 -3.14 -13.81 -1.01
CA ILE A 77 -4.59 -14.08 -1.05
C ILE A 77 -5.20 -13.89 0.34
N ASP A 78 -4.58 -14.43 1.38
CA ASP A 78 -5.10 -14.37 2.75
C ASP A 78 -5.23 -12.91 3.25
N VAL A 79 -4.24 -12.05 2.98
CA VAL A 79 -4.33 -10.63 3.34
C VAL A 79 -5.38 -9.89 2.52
N PHE A 80 -5.52 -10.24 1.23
CA PHE A 80 -6.55 -9.67 0.38
C PHE A 80 -7.96 -10.04 0.90
N ASP A 81 -8.20 -11.32 1.20
CA ASP A 81 -9.48 -11.80 1.72
C ASP A 81 -9.79 -11.22 3.11
N LYS A 82 -8.78 -11.05 3.98
CA LYS A 82 -8.91 -10.32 5.25
C LYS A 82 -9.42 -8.89 5.00
N GLY A 83 -8.88 -8.23 3.99
CA GLY A 83 -9.30 -6.88 3.60
C GLY A 83 -10.71 -6.84 3.04
N VAL A 84 -11.05 -7.80 2.18
CA VAL A 84 -12.42 -7.95 1.62
C VAL A 84 -13.44 -8.17 2.73
N ALA A 85 -13.15 -9.02 3.70
CA ALA A 85 -14.01 -9.24 4.85
C ALA A 85 -14.23 -7.98 5.71
N ALA A 86 -13.19 -7.13 5.82
CA ALA A 86 -13.24 -5.91 6.63
C ALA A 86 -13.93 -4.74 5.92
N ARG A 87 -13.74 -4.57 4.60
CA ARG A 87 -14.09 -3.34 3.87
C ARG A 87 -14.82 -3.55 2.54
N GLY A 88 -15.10 -4.81 2.18
CA GLY A 88 -15.74 -5.17 0.91
C GLY A 88 -14.74 -5.33 -0.25
N VAL A 89 -15.24 -5.80 -1.38
CA VAL A 89 -14.45 -6.12 -2.57
C VAL A 89 -14.05 -4.83 -3.31
N PRO A 90 -12.75 -4.54 -3.51
CA PRO A 90 -12.33 -3.38 -4.28
C PRO A 90 -12.57 -3.57 -5.79
N GLN A 91 -12.67 -2.49 -6.55
CA GLN A 91 -12.79 -2.57 -8.01
C GLN A 91 -11.47 -3.01 -8.67
N ARG A 92 -10.34 -2.58 -8.10
CA ARG A 92 -9.01 -2.82 -8.65
C ARG A 92 -8.03 -3.21 -7.56
N LEU A 93 -7.10 -4.09 -7.92
CA LEU A 93 -5.95 -4.43 -7.08
C LEU A 93 -4.67 -4.08 -7.83
N LEU A 94 -3.92 -3.11 -7.31
CA LEU A 94 -2.60 -2.75 -7.79
C LEU A 94 -1.55 -3.53 -7.02
N THR A 95 -0.69 -4.27 -7.74
CA THR A 95 0.45 -4.98 -7.17
C THR A 95 1.74 -4.48 -7.81
N ASP A 96 2.86 -4.66 -7.12
CA ASP A 96 4.15 -4.52 -7.76
C ASP A 96 4.45 -5.74 -8.67
N ASN A 97 5.61 -5.72 -9.35
CA ASN A 97 6.05 -6.81 -10.22
C ASN A 97 6.72 -7.96 -9.44
N GLY A 98 6.52 -8.08 -8.14
CA GLY A 98 7.05 -9.17 -7.32
C GLY A 98 6.56 -10.54 -7.81
N ILE A 99 7.42 -11.55 -7.79
CA ILE A 99 7.15 -12.89 -8.36
C ILE A 99 5.95 -13.56 -7.68
N ALA A 100 5.79 -13.37 -6.37
CA ALA A 100 4.68 -13.95 -5.61
C ALA A 100 3.36 -13.22 -5.86
N LEU A 101 3.42 -11.92 -6.15
CA LEU A 101 2.24 -11.09 -6.38
C LEU A 101 1.80 -11.13 -7.85
N ASN A 102 2.73 -11.22 -8.79
CA ASN A 102 2.40 -11.28 -10.22
C ASN A 102 3.47 -12.04 -11.05
N PRO A 103 3.35 -13.37 -11.22
CA PRO A 103 4.28 -14.18 -12.01
C PRO A 103 4.13 -14.03 -13.53
N SER A 104 3.35 -13.08 -14.04
CA SER A 104 3.07 -12.92 -15.49
C SER A 104 4.32 -12.76 -16.35
N ARG A 105 5.46 -12.35 -15.80
CA ARG A 105 6.77 -12.35 -16.50
C ARG A 105 7.26 -13.73 -16.92
N ARG A 106 6.71 -14.82 -16.34
CA ARG A 106 7.02 -16.21 -16.70
C ARG A 106 5.95 -16.87 -17.57
N GLY A 107 4.99 -16.09 -18.10
CA GLY A 107 3.91 -16.62 -18.94
C GLY A 107 2.85 -17.42 -18.19
N CYS A 108 2.85 -17.38 -16.85
CA CYS A 108 1.84 -18.04 -16.02
C CYS A 108 0.95 -16.99 -15.34
N THR A 109 -0.35 -17.24 -15.30
CA THR A 109 -1.27 -16.44 -14.47
C THR A 109 -1.03 -16.80 -13.00
N GLY A 110 -0.79 -15.78 -12.14
CA GLY A 110 -0.56 -16.05 -10.72
C GLY A 110 -1.87 -16.37 -10.00
N ARG A 111 -1.78 -17.26 -8.98
CA ARG A 111 -2.94 -17.62 -8.15
C ARG A 111 -3.68 -16.42 -7.57
N LEU A 112 -2.96 -15.38 -7.15
CA LEU A 112 -3.58 -14.14 -6.68
C LEU A 112 -4.39 -13.46 -7.79
N VAL A 113 -3.85 -13.39 -9.01
CA VAL A 113 -4.52 -12.75 -10.16
C VAL A 113 -5.80 -13.52 -10.52
N GLU A 114 -5.75 -14.86 -10.53
CA GLU A 114 -6.92 -15.70 -10.76
C GLU A 114 -7.98 -15.51 -9.67
N HIS A 115 -7.54 -15.49 -8.40
CA HIS A 115 -8.43 -15.29 -7.25
C HIS A 115 -9.15 -13.94 -7.32
N VAL A 116 -8.43 -12.84 -7.52
CA VAL A 116 -9.06 -11.51 -7.56
C VAL A 116 -9.98 -11.35 -8.75
N ARG A 117 -9.64 -11.92 -9.92
CA ARG A 117 -10.53 -11.93 -11.10
C ARG A 117 -11.81 -12.72 -10.86
N SER A 118 -11.76 -13.82 -10.12
CA SER A 118 -12.96 -14.59 -9.78
C SER A 118 -13.97 -13.78 -8.96
N LEU A 119 -13.51 -12.74 -8.26
CA LEU A 119 -14.34 -11.79 -7.52
C LEU A 119 -14.73 -10.55 -8.37
N GLY A 120 -14.34 -10.52 -9.66
CA GLY A 120 -14.59 -9.40 -10.56
C GLY A 120 -13.63 -8.23 -10.38
N VAL A 121 -12.56 -8.39 -9.59
CA VAL A 121 -11.56 -7.35 -9.37
C VAL A 121 -10.60 -7.27 -10.55
N GLU A 122 -10.35 -6.05 -11.05
CA GLU A 122 -9.37 -5.79 -12.10
C GLU A 122 -7.93 -5.77 -11.52
N PRO A 123 -7.07 -6.76 -11.84
CA PRO A 123 -5.67 -6.72 -11.41
C PRO A 123 -4.88 -5.74 -12.27
N ILE A 124 -4.19 -4.81 -11.62
CA ILE A 124 -3.32 -3.82 -12.25
C ILE A 124 -1.89 -4.07 -11.78
N THR A 125 -0.97 -4.11 -12.73
CA THR A 125 0.46 -4.18 -12.43
C THR A 125 1.09 -2.82 -12.63
N SER A 126 1.90 -2.36 -11.68
CA SER A 126 2.66 -1.12 -11.86
C SER A 126 3.62 -1.27 -13.06
N LYS A 127 3.54 -0.31 -14.01
CA LYS A 127 4.50 -0.29 -15.11
C LYS A 127 5.90 -0.07 -14.52
N PRO A 128 6.93 -0.79 -15.02
CA PRO A 128 8.32 -0.52 -14.64
C PRO A 128 8.63 0.97 -14.80
N TYR A 129 9.31 1.57 -13.82
CA TYR A 129 9.74 2.98 -13.85
C TYR A 129 8.64 4.06 -13.70
N HIS A 130 7.46 3.76 -13.13
CA HIS A 130 6.53 4.81 -12.69
C HIS A 130 6.77 5.18 -11.21
N PRO A 131 7.53 6.27 -10.93
CA PRO A 131 8.01 6.59 -9.58
C PRO A 131 6.92 7.09 -8.62
N THR A 132 5.73 7.39 -9.13
CA THR A 132 4.64 7.97 -8.30
C THR A 132 3.97 6.95 -7.39
N THR A 133 3.93 5.68 -7.78
CA THR A 133 3.30 4.61 -6.99
C THR A 133 4.27 4.07 -5.93
N GLN A 134 5.54 3.87 -6.29
CA GLN A 134 6.57 3.40 -5.37
C GLN A 134 6.81 4.36 -4.19
N GLY A 135 6.81 5.67 -4.43
CA GLY A 135 7.02 6.66 -3.36
C GLY A 135 5.90 6.72 -2.30
N LYS A 136 4.71 6.14 -2.57
CA LYS A 136 3.61 6.05 -1.60
C LYS A 136 3.85 4.91 -0.62
N ASN A 137 4.16 3.71 -1.13
CA ASN A 137 4.43 2.52 -0.34
C ASN A 137 5.70 2.67 0.50
N GLU A 138 6.76 3.24 -0.09
CA GLU A 138 8.01 3.51 0.61
C GLU A 138 7.81 4.38 1.86
N ARG A 139 7.04 5.47 1.77
CA ARG A 139 6.71 6.33 2.92
C ARG A 139 5.86 5.62 3.97
N PHE A 140 5.00 4.74 3.52
CA PHE A 140 4.18 3.97 4.43
C PHE A 140 5.04 2.97 5.21
N HIS A 141 5.89 2.19 4.53
CA HIS A 141 6.83 1.27 5.18
C HIS A 141 7.77 1.98 6.16
N GLN A 142 8.29 3.16 5.79
CA GLN A 142 9.08 3.98 6.71
C GLN A 142 8.30 4.35 7.98
N THR A 143 6.99 4.57 7.87
CA THR A 143 6.15 4.90 9.03
C THR A 143 5.92 3.67 9.91
N LEU A 144 5.63 2.52 9.31
CA LEU A 144 5.50 1.24 10.01
C LEU A 144 6.80 0.88 10.74
N PHE A 145 7.93 0.94 10.05
CA PHE A 145 9.23 0.59 10.65
C PHE A 145 9.59 1.51 11.81
N ARG A 146 9.37 2.82 11.69
CA ARG A 146 9.58 3.76 12.82
C ARG A 146 8.71 3.44 14.03
N TYR A 147 7.51 2.92 13.82
CA TYR A 147 6.66 2.45 14.91
C TYR A 147 7.20 1.16 15.52
N LEU A 148 7.55 0.18 14.69
CA LEU A 148 8.09 -1.10 15.14
C LEU A 148 9.43 -0.95 15.86
N ASP A 149 10.30 -0.01 15.42
CA ASP A 149 11.57 0.30 16.06
C ASP A 149 11.41 0.84 17.50
N GLN A 150 10.23 1.31 17.86
CA GLN A 150 9.88 1.76 19.23
C GLN A 150 9.28 0.64 20.08
N GLN A 151 9.02 -0.53 19.50
CA GLN A 151 8.49 -1.69 20.20
C GLN A 151 9.61 -2.67 20.56
N PRO A 152 9.41 -3.53 21.56
CA PRO A 152 10.30 -4.68 21.75
C PRO A 152 10.35 -5.51 20.46
N LEU A 153 11.55 -6.02 20.14
CA LEU A 153 11.71 -6.88 18.97
C LEU A 153 10.88 -8.16 19.14
N ALA A 154 9.95 -8.42 18.25
CA ALA A 154 9.02 -9.52 18.32
C ALA A 154 9.73 -10.89 18.36
N ALA A 155 9.32 -11.77 19.24
CA ALA A 155 9.87 -13.12 19.37
C ALA A 155 9.20 -14.12 18.41
N SER A 156 8.04 -13.79 17.88
CA SER A 156 7.28 -14.67 16.99
C SER A 156 6.50 -13.89 15.93
N ILE A 157 6.03 -14.62 14.91
CA ILE A 157 5.12 -14.05 13.88
C ILE A 157 3.84 -13.52 14.53
N ALA A 158 3.29 -14.22 15.50
CA ALA A 158 2.07 -13.81 16.20
C ALA A 158 2.29 -12.49 16.96
N GLU A 159 3.40 -12.35 17.66
CA GLU A 159 3.72 -11.13 18.39
C GLU A 159 3.95 -9.93 17.43
N LEU A 160 4.62 -10.16 16.29
CA LEU A 160 4.75 -9.12 15.28
C LEU A 160 3.39 -8.76 14.66
N GLN A 161 2.51 -9.75 14.43
CA GLN A 161 1.15 -9.49 13.96
C GLN A 161 0.38 -8.57 14.94
N ASP A 162 0.46 -8.86 16.24
CA ASP A 162 -0.16 -8.03 17.28
C ASP A 162 0.40 -6.59 17.30
N GLN A 163 1.71 -6.44 17.05
CA GLN A 163 2.33 -5.10 16.94
C GLN A 163 1.83 -4.34 15.71
N VAL A 164 1.72 -5.03 14.58
CA VAL A 164 1.21 -4.45 13.32
C VAL A 164 -0.27 -4.12 13.42
N ASP A 165 -1.09 -4.95 14.06
CA ASP A 165 -2.52 -4.68 14.27
C ASP A 165 -2.73 -3.45 15.20
N ARG A 166 -1.88 -3.26 16.21
CA ARG A 166 -1.88 -2.03 17.03
C ARG A 166 -1.45 -0.80 16.24
N PHE A 167 -0.42 -0.95 15.38
CA PHE A 167 -0.02 0.12 14.48
C PHE A 167 -1.16 0.53 13.56
N ASP A 168 -1.89 -0.44 12.99
CA ASP A 168 -3.03 -0.21 12.10
C ASP A 168 -4.08 0.70 12.76
N LEU A 169 -4.46 0.40 13.99
CA LEU A 169 -5.40 1.22 14.75
C LEU A 169 -4.91 2.67 14.89
N VAL A 170 -3.67 2.87 15.32
CA VAL A 170 -3.08 4.20 15.51
C VAL A 170 -2.96 4.95 14.17
N TYR A 171 -2.47 4.27 13.13
CA TYR A 171 -2.28 4.84 11.80
C TYR A 171 -3.60 5.29 11.18
N ASN A 172 -4.63 4.46 11.26
CA ASN A 172 -5.92 4.73 10.63
C ASN A 172 -6.74 5.79 11.38
N THR A 173 -6.72 5.78 12.72
CA THR A 173 -7.69 6.56 13.51
C THR A 173 -7.10 7.76 14.23
N GLN A 174 -5.79 7.76 14.52
CA GLN A 174 -5.18 8.78 15.38
C GLN A 174 -4.14 9.65 14.65
N ARG A 175 -3.54 9.13 13.60
CA ARG A 175 -2.44 9.81 12.92
C ARG A 175 -2.92 10.67 11.76
N PRO A 176 -2.73 12.03 11.79
CA PRO A 176 -2.98 12.89 10.65
C PRO A 176 -2.09 12.51 9.47
N HIS A 177 -2.67 12.33 8.28
CA HIS A 177 -1.93 11.91 7.10
C HIS A 177 -1.53 13.10 6.21
N GLN A 178 -0.22 13.32 6.02
CA GLN A 178 0.31 14.46 5.26
C GLN A 178 -0.13 14.53 3.79
N GLY A 179 -0.50 13.40 3.21
CA GLY A 179 -0.93 13.30 1.81
C GLY A 179 -2.42 13.53 1.61
N LEU A 180 -3.21 13.66 2.68
CA LEU A 180 -4.64 13.90 2.62
C LEU A 180 -4.95 15.39 2.79
N PRO A 181 -5.97 15.92 2.09
CA PRO A 181 -6.45 17.28 2.30
C PRO A 181 -6.82 17.50 3.78
N GLY A 182 -6.49 18.67 4.32
CA GLY A 182 -6.78 18.99 5.72
C GLY A 182 -6.00 18.20 6.76
N ARG A 183 -5.08 17.30 6.34
CA ARG A 183 -4.34 16.41 7.24
C ARG A 183 -5.24 15.57 8.15
N ILE A 184 -6.36 15.12 7.63
CA ILE A 184 -7.27 14.21 8.33
C ILE A 184 -6.65 12.81 8.46
N THR A 185 -7.25 11.98 9.31
CA THR A 185 -6.82 10.57 9.43
C THR A 185 -7.29 9.75 8.23
N PRO A 186 -6.64 8.61 7.91
CA PRO A 186 -7.11 7.69 6.88
C PRO A 186 -8.55 7.24 7.06
N GLN A 187 -8.99 6.96 8.30
CA GLN A 187 -10.36 6.58 8.60
C GLN A 187 -11.34 7.72 8.27
N GLN A 188 -11.03 8.95 8.67
CA GLN A 188 -11.85 10.11 8.32
C GLN A 188 -11.97 10.31 6.80
N ALA A 189 -10.86 10.09 6.06
CA ALA A 189 -10.88 10.18 4.59
C ALA A 189 -11.72 9.06 3.95
N TRP A 190 -11.69 7.86 4.52
CA TRP A 190 -12.55 6.75 4.11
C TRP A 190 -14.02 7.07 4.31
N ASP A 191 -14.39 7.58 5.48
CA ASP A 191 -15.77 7.83 5.88
C ASP A 191 -16.38 9.08 5.19
N ALA A 192 -15.53 9.98 4.69
CA ALA A 192 -15.96 11.22 4.04
C ALA A 192 -16.47 11.04 2.59
N THR A 193 -16.25 9.89 1.97
CA THR A 193 -16.58 9.65 0.56
C THR A 193 -17.33 8.33 0.42
N GLU A 194 -18.37 8.31 -0.43
CA GLU A 194 -19.08 7.06 -0.74
C GLU A 194 -18.11 6.01 -1.30
N VAL A 195 -18.20 4.80 -0.76
CA VAL A 195 -17.37 3.67 -1.17
C VAL A 195 -17.74 3.24 -2.58
N ALA A 196 -16.75 2.97 -3.42
CA ALA A 196 -16.97 2.48 -4.77
C ALA A 196 -17.76 1.16 -4.75
N ARG A 197 -18.70 1.01 -5.66
CA ARG A 197 -19.52 -0.21 -5.76
C ARG A 197 -18.63 -1.41 -6.04
N ALA A 198 -18.89 -2.51 -5.33
CA ALA A 198 -18.20 -3.76 -5.59
C ALA A 198 -18.37 -4.21 -7.05
N PRO A 199 -17.34 -4.77 -7.68
CA PRO A 199 -17.45 -5.31 -9.03
C PRO A 199 -18.41 -6.50 -9.03
N ARG A 200 -18.99 -6.79 -10.22
CA ARG A 200 -19.84 -7.96 -10.40
C ARG A 200 -19.00 -9.07 -11.03
N PRO A 201 -18.89 -10.26 -10.42
CA PRO A 201 -18.24 -11.40 -11.06
C PRO A 201 -18.94 -11.74 -12.38
N GLY A 202 -18.14 -11.97 -13.44
CA GLY A 202 -18.65 -12.46 -14.73
C GLY A 202 -19.14 -11.41 -15.73
N HIS A 203 -19.00 -10.11 -15.46
CA HIS A 203 -19.09 -9.11 -16.52
C HIS A 203 -17.71 -8.97 -17.18
N ASP A 204 -17.54 -9.56 -18.36
CA ASP A 204 -16.46 -9.19 -19.26
C ASP A 204 -16.54 -7.68 -19.49
N THR A 205 -15.51 -6.98 -19.05
CA THR A 205 -15.28 -5.61 -19.47
C THR A 205 -14.82 -5.71 -20.92
N ASP A 206 -15.70 -5.36 -21.87
CA ASP A 206 -15.32 -5.14 -23.26
C ASP A 206 -14.11 -4.18 -23.27
N PRO A 207 -13.05 -4.51 -24.01
CA PRO A 207 -11.92 -3.60 -24.14
C PRO A 207 -12.37 -2.38 -24.93
N ILE A 208 -12.25 -1.21 -24.29
CA ILE A 208 -12.34 0.11 -24.97
C ILE A 208 -11.01 0.41 -25.64
#